data_7c95c5d162c2504020097ab5afd6e105
#
_entry.id   7c95c5d162c2504020097ab5afd6e105
#
_cell.length_a   1.000
_cell.length_b   1.000
_cell.length_c   1.000
_cell.angle_alpha   90.00
_cell.angle_beta   90.00
_cell.angle_gamma   90.00
#
_symmetry.space_group_name_H-M   'P 1'
#
loop_
_entity.id
_entity.type
_entity.pdbx_description
1 polymer ?
#
loop_
_entity_poly.entity_id
_entity_poly.type
_entity_poly.pdbx_seq_one_letter_code
_entity_poly.pdbx_strand_id
1 'polypeptide(L)'
;KGTVKRSVWLSEAGVNSPTYSDEDFQKQAASLAFAWKKINALEGIDGLQWHNWFDHPGDGACFGLRKYLDESYKGEAKPVWEVYQKAGTNEEDEYFEQFLPLIGIPDWNIIENF
;
A
#
# COMPACT_ATOMS: atom_id res chain seq x y z
N LYS A 1 -8.11 4.88 37.09
CA LYS A 1 -8.35 4.03 36.08
C LYS A 1 -7.16 3.36 35.50
N GLY A 2 -7.19 2.11 35.40
CA GLY A 2 -6.10 1.35 34.83
C GLY A 2 -5.82 1.72 33.39
N THR A 3 -4.60 1.53 32.96
CA THR A 3 -4.23 1.70 31.57
C THR A 3 -4.48 0.42 30.81
N VAL A 4 -5.41 0.49 29.87
CA VAL A 4 -5.66 -0.63 28.96
C VAL A 4 -4.98 -0.33 27.64
N LYS A 5 -3.97 -1.14 27.30
CA LYS A 5 -3.35 -1.06 25.99
C LYS A 5 -4.27 -1.68 24.95
N ARG A 6 -4.52 -0.94 23.91
CA ARG A 6 -5.34 -1.38 22.79
C ARG A 6 -4.56 -1.25 21.50
N SER A 7 -4.76 -2.21 20.60
CA SER A 7 -4.23 -2.12 19.25
C SER A 7 -5.12 -1.25 18.40
N VAL A 8 -4.52 -0.40 17.59
CA VAL A 8 -5.23 0.42 16.60
C VAL A 8 -4.78 0.03 15.23
N TRP A 9 -5.72 -0.34 14.37
CA TRP A 9 -5.44 -0.81 13.02
C TRP A 9 -6.24 -0.02 12.00
N LEU A 10 -5.63 0.28 10.86
CA LEU A 10 -6.36 0.71 9.68
C LEU A 10 -6.86 -0.55 8.97
N SER A 11 -8.13 -0.87 9.17
CA SER A 11 -8.71 -2.14 8.72
C SER A 11 -9.06 -2.15 7.24
N GLU A 12 -9.23 -0.98 6.62
CA GLU A 12 -9.45 -0.85 5.19
C GLU A 12 -8.64 0.33 4.67
N ALA A 13 -7.55 0.04 4.01
CA ALA A 13 -6.75 1.04 3.34
C ALA A 13 -6.47 0.57 1.92
N GLY A 14 -6.74 1.41 0.95
CA GLY A 14 -6.52 1.02 -0.44
C GLY A 14 -6.59 2.20 -1.37
N VAL A 15 -5.98 2.04 -2.53
CA VAL A 15 -6.01 3.03 -3.61
C VAL A 15 -6.42 2.32 -4.88
N ASN A 16 -7.38 2.90 -5.58
CA ASN A 16 -7.87 2.35 -6.83
C ASN A 16 -6.86 2.58 -7.95
N SER A 17 -6.64 1.58 -8.79
CA SER A 17 -5.97 1.77 -10.07
C SER A 17 -7.05 1.71 -11.16
N PRO A 18 -7.53 2.86 -11.63
CA PRO A 18 -8.71 2.90 -12.50
C PRO A 18 -8.47 2.25 -13.86
N THR A 19 -7.22 2.15 -14.28
CA THR A 19 -6.86 1.43 -15.50
C THR A 19 -5.76 0.42 -15.22
N TYR A 20 -5.51 -0.48 -16.17
CA TYR A 20 -4.40 -1.43 -16.09
C TYR A 20 -3.18 -0.89 -16.84
N SER A 21 -2.91 0.40 -16.72
CA SER A 21 -1.71 1.03 -17.25
C SER A 21 -0.57 0.96 -16.24
N ASP A 22 0.66 0.95 -16.73
CA ASP A 22 1.83 0.98 -15.85
C ASP A 22 1.84 2.22 -14.98
N GLU A 23 1.40 3.37 -15.51
CA GLU A 23 1.31 4.61 -14.76
C GLU A 23 0.38 4.47 -13.54
N ASP A 24 -0.82 3.93 -13.74
CA ASP A 24 -1.76 3.75 -12.64
C ASP A 24 -1.28 2.70 -11.64
N PHE A 25 -0.64 1.65 -12.12
CA PHE A 25 -0.04 0.65 -11.23
C PHE A 25 1.07 1.24 -10.37
N GLN A 26 1.93 2.08 -10.94
CA GLN A 26 3.01 2.72 -10.19
C GLN A 26 2.46 3.71 -9.17
N LYS A 27 1.42 4.45 -9.52
CA LYS A 27 0.75 5.36 -8.58
C LYS A 27 0.13 4.60 -7.41
N GLN A 28 -0.51 3.48 -7.68
CA GLN A 28 -1.09 2.64 -6.64
C GLN A 28 -0.01 2.10 -5.71
N ALA A 29 1.08 1.58 -6.26
CA ALA A 29 2.19 1.06 -5.50
C ALA A 29 2.86 2.15 -4.65
N ALA A 30 3.10 3.32 -5.23
CA ALA A 30 3.67 4.46 -4.52
C ALA A 30 2.77 4.93 -3.37
N SER A 31 1.46 4.86 -3.57
CA SER A 31 0.50 5.23 -2.54
C SER A 31 0.55 4.30 -1.33
N LEU A 32 0.72 3.01 -1.55
CA LEU A 32 0.90 2.07 -0.43
C LEU A 32 2.22 2.31 0.28
N ALA A 33 3.31 2.52 -0.46
CA ALA A 33 4.62 2.83 0.12
C ALA A 33 4.54 4.08 0.99
N PHE A 34 3.90 5.14 0.49
CA PHE A 34 3.67 6.38 1.24
C PHE A 34 2.86 6.12 2.52
N ALA A 35 1.75 5.41 2.39
CA ALA A 35 0.88 5.10 3.53
C ALA A 35 1.62 4.30 4.60
N TRP A 36 2.40 3.32 4.20
CA TRP A 36 3.19 2.50 5.12
C TRP A 36 4.21 3.32 5.89
N LYS A 37 4.98 4.16 5.17
CA LYS A 37 5.97 5.05 5.80
C LYS A 37 5.32 6.03 6.75
N LYS A 38 4.17 6.57 6.37
CA LYS A 38 3.42 7.51 7.20
C LYS A 38 2.92 6.86 8.48
N ILE A 39 2.37 5.66 8.37
CA ILE A 39 1.84 4.92 9.52
C ILE A 39 2.94 4.58 10.50
N ASN A 40 4.11 4.18 10.00
CA ASN A 40 5.25 3.88 10.86
C ASN A 40 5.80 5.10 11.59
N ALA A 41 5.59 6.29 11.03
CA ALA A 41 6.00 7.54 11.66
C ALA A 41 5.00 8.03 12.72
N LEU A 42 3.78 7.49 12.73
CA LEU A 42 2.74 7.88 13.67
C LEU A 42 2.71 6.94 14.86
N GLU A 43 2.61 7.51 16.06
CA GLU A 43 2.41 6.72 17.27
C GLU A 43 0.95 6.30 17.38
N GLY A 44 0.72 5.12 17.92
CA GLY A 44 -0.61 4.65 18.26
C GLY A 44 -1.32 3.87 17.17
N ILE A 45 -0.71 3.71 16.00
CA ILE A 45 -1.26 2.84 14.95
C ILE A 45 -0.38 1.61 14.84
N ASP A 46 -0.96 0.44 15.04
CA ASP A 46 -0.25 -0.83 15.15
C ASP A 46 -0.20 -1.62 13.84
N GLY A 47 -1.03 -1.27 12.88
CA GLY A 47 -1.01 -1.97 11.61
C GLY A 47 -1.96 -1.43 10.57
N LEU A 48 -1.84 -2.01 9.39
CA LEU A 48 -2.56 -1.63 8.19
C LEU A 48 -3.01 -2.90 7.48
N GLN A 49 -4.26 -2.95 7.07
CA GLN A 49 -4.76 -4.01 6.20
C GLN A 49 -5.12 -3.41 4.86
N TRP A 50 -4.51 -3.94 3.81
CA TRP A 50 -4.81 -3.47 2.45
C TRP A 50 -6.16 -4.02 1.98
N HIS A 51 -6.97 -3.16 1.43
CA HIS A 51 -8.20 -3.52 0.75
C HIS A 51 -7.95 -3.36 -0.74
N ASN A 52 -7.92 -4.37 -1.53
CA ASN A 52 -8.43 -5.71 -1.42
C ASN A 52 -7.39 -6.71 -1.95
N TRP A 53 -7.66 -8.03 -1.88
CA TRP A 53 -6.75 -9.04 -2.43
C TRP A 53 -6.78 -9.06 -3.97
N PHE A 54 -7.97 -9.09 -4.54
CA PHE A 54 -8.18 -9.10 -5.98
C PHE A 54 -8.98 -7.90 -6.45
N ASP A 55 -8.77 -7.50 -7.71
CA ASP A 55 -9.59 -6.48 -8.33
C ASP A 55 -11.00 -7.00 -8.62
N HIS A 56 -11.95 -6.07 -8.62
CA HIS A 56 -13.34 -6.31 -9.00
C HIS A 56 -13.77 -5.29 -10.07
N PRO A 57 -13.25 -5.42 -11.30
CA PRO A 57 -13.48 -4.38 -12.33
C PRO A 57 -14.94 -4.22 -12.72
N GLY A 58 -15.77 -5.25 -12.56
CA GLY A 58 -17.20 -5.15 -12.80
C GLY A 58 -17.91 -4.13 -11.92
N ASP A 59 -17.35 -3.87 -10.74
CA ASP A 59 -17.85 -2.88 -9.79
C ASP A 59 -17.02 -1.58 -9.82
N GLY A 60 -16.09 -1.47 -10.76
CA GLY A 60 -15.17 -0.34 -10.82
C GLY A 60 -14.14 -0.32 -9.69
N ALA A 61 -13.98 -1.44 -8.99
CA ALA A 61 -13.15 -1.53 -7.80
C ALA A 61 -11.84 -2.25 -8.09
N CYS A 62 -10.82 -1.50 -8.50
CA CYS A 62 -9.49 -2.05 -8.80
C CYS A 62 -8.50 -1.74 -7.67
N PHE A 63 -8.86 -2.12 -6.45
CA PHE A 63 -8.04 -1.93 -5.26
C PHE A 63 -7.14 -3.13 -4.94
N GLY A 64 -7.24 -4.20 -5.72
CA GLY A 64 -6.56 -5.46 -5.42
C GLY A 64 -5.05 -5.39 -5.52
N LEU A 65 -4.40 -6.30 -4.80
CA LEU A 65 -2.98 -6.58 -4.96
C LEU A 65 -2.73 -7.35 -6.26
N ARG A 66 -3.74 -8.06 -6.73
CA ARG A 66 -3.70 -8.85 -7.96
C ARG A 66 -4.83 -8.44 -8.89
N LYS A 67 -4.57 -8.61 -10.18
CA LYS A 67 -5.59 -8.38 -11.20
C LYS A 67 -6.69 -9.42 -11.10
N TYR A 68 -7.87 -9.04 -11.56
CA TYR A 68 -8.93 -10.00 -11.82
C TYR A 68 -8.63 -10.72 -13.13
N LEU A 69 -8.73 -12.03 -13.14
CA LEU A 69 -8.61 -12.83 -14.36
C LEU A 69 -9.97 -13.45 -14.74
N ASP A 70 -10.58 -14.08 -13.76
CA ASP A 70 -11.88 -14.74 -13.92
C ASP A 70 -12.47 -14.95 -12.50
N GLU A 71 -13.57 -15.68 -12.43
CA GLU A 71 -14.22 -15.95 -11.14
C GLU A 71 -13.36 -16.76 -10.16
N SER A 72 -12.22 -17.29 -10.60
CA SER A 72 -11.28 -17.96 -9.70
C SER A 72 -10.30 -17.00 -9.02
N TYR A 73 -10.29 -15.72 -9.41
CA TYR A 73 -9.44 -14.67 -8.83
C TYR A 73 -7.94 -14.97 -8.90
N LYS A 74 -7.49 -15.50 -10.04
CA LYS A 74 -6.09 -15.91 -10.25
C LYS A 74 -5.30 -14.97 -11.15
N GLY A 75 -5.66 -13.70 -11.18
CA GLY A 75 -4.95 -12.73 -11.99
C GLY A 75 -3.52 -12.46 -11.53
N GLU A 76 -2.72 -11.86 -12.40
CA GLU A 76 -1.34 -11.50 -12.11
C GLU A 76 -1.22 -10.55 -10.93
N ALA A 77 -0.11 -10.65 -10.20
CA ALA A 77 0.24 -9.69 -9.18
C ALA A 77 0.47 -8.30 -9.80
N LYS A 78 -0.02 -7.27 -9.15
CA LYS A 78 0.22 -5.88 -9.54
C LYS A 78 1.45 -5.36 -8.80
N PRO A 79 2.09 -4.27 -9.24
CA PRO A 79 3.22 -3.69 -8.51
C PRO A 79 2.96 -3.44 -7.02
N VAL A 80 1.74 -3.10 -6.65
CA VAL A 80 1.37 -2.91 -5.24
C VAL A 80 1.54 -4.17 -4.39
N TRP A 81 1.45 -5.35 -4.99
CA TRP A 81 1.70 -6.62 -4.31
C TRP A 81 3.13 -6.69 -3.77
N GLU A 82 4.11 -6.29 -4.58
CA GLU A 82 5.50 -6.32 -4.15
C GLU A 82 5.78 -5.30 -3.05
N VAL A 83 5.17 -4.12 -3.12
CA VAL A 83 5.23 -3.14 -2.02
C VAL A 83 4.71 -3.77 -0.73
N TYR A 84 3.57 -4.44 -0.82
CA TYR A 84 2.96 -5.11 0.33
C TYR A 84 3.89 -6.17 0.92
N GLN A 85 4.56 -6.94 0.06
CA GLN A 85 5.50 -7.97 0.51
C GLN A 85 6.78 -7.41 1.15
N LYS A 86 7.29 -6.30 0.63
CA LYS A 86 8.54 -5.70 1.12
C LYS A 86 8.36 -4.87 2.37
N ALA A 87 7.16 -4.36 2.60
CA ALA A 87 6.87 -3.52 3.77
C ALA A 87 7.18 -4.27 5.06
N GLY A 88 7.93 -3.63 5.94
CA GLY A 88 8.33 -4.21 7.22
C GLY A 88 9.51 -5.17 7.15
N THR A 89 10.10 -5.36 5.97
CA THR A 89 11.29 -6.21 5.80
C THR A 89 12.56 -5.36 5.72
N ASN A 90 13.72 -6.01 5.75
CA ASN A 90 14.99 -5.31 5.58
C ASN A 90 15.24 -4.85 4.14
N GLU A 91 14.40 -5.22 3.20
CA GLU A 91 14.46 -4.78 1.80
C GLU A 91 13.58 -3.57 1.52
N GLU A 92 12.81 -3.12 2.49
CA GLU A 92 11.83 -2.04 2.32
C GLU A 92 12.47 -0.76 1.81
N ASP A 93 13.50 -0.27 2.48
CA ASP A 93 14.10 1.03 2.17
C ASP A 93 14.65 1.08 0.76
N GLU A 94 15.36 0.03 0.34
CA GLU A 94 15.90 -0.06 -1.01
C GLU A 94 14.79 -0.14 -2.05
N TYR A 95 13.81 -0.98 -1.81
CA TYR A 95 12.72 -1.17 -2.77
C TYR A 95 11.85 0.08 -2.90
N PHE A 96 11.59 0.76 -1.78
CA PHE A 96 10.70 1.93 -1.78
C PHE A 96 11.33 3.19 -2.37
N GLU A 97 12.65 3.23 -2.54
CA GLU A 97 13.32 4.40 -3.12
C GLU A 97 12.78 4.75 -4.51
N GLN A 98 12.39 3.76 -5.29
CA GLN A 98 11.88 3.99 -6.64
C GLN A 98 10.64 4.86 -6.70
N PHE A 99 9.90 4.97 -5.60
CA PHE A 99 8.67 5.75 -5.54
C PHE A 99 8.88 7.22 -5.15
N LEU A 100 10.06 7.56 -4.67
CA LEU A 100 10.36 8.94 -4.24
C LEU A 100 10.14 9.96 -5.35
N PRO A 101 10.65 9.77 -6.58
CA PRO A 101 10.40 10.72 -7.66
C PRO A 101 8.92 10.85 -8.02
N LEU A 102 8.18 9.75 -7.96
CA LEU A 102 6.78 9.73 -8.30
C LEU A 102 5.93 10.49 -7.26
N ILE A 103 6.32 10.38 -5.99
CA ILE A 103 5.67 11.11 -4.89
C ILE A 103 6.11 12.56 -4.89
N GLY A 104 7.32 12.86 -5.36
CA GLY A 104 7.85 14.21 -5.43
C GLY A 104 8.61 14.66 -4.19
N ILE A 105 9.20 13.72 -3.46
CA ILE A 105 10.01 14.01 -2.27
C ILE A 105 11.44 13.48 -2.45
N PRO A 106 12.45 14.12 -1.85
CA PRO A 106 13.85 13.69 -2.01
C PRO A 106 14.20 12.43 -1.22
N ASP A 107 13.56 12.22 -0.08
CA ASP A 107 13.76 11.03 0.75
C ASP A 107 12.58 10.84 1.72
N TRP A 108 12.54 9.69 2.37
CA TRP A 108 11.45 9.33 3.28
C TRP A 108 11.49 10.09 4.62
N ASN A 109 12.62 10.70 4.97
CA ASN A 109 12.74 11.44 6.23
C ASN A 109 11.76 12.59 6.31
N ILE A 110 11.38 13.18 5.19
CA ILE A 110 10.38 14.25 5.14
C ILE A 110 9.06 13.79 5.75
N ILE A 111 8.68 12.53 5.52
CA ILE A 111 7.44 11.97 6.06
C ILE A 111 7.63 11.49 7.49
N GLU A 112 8.76 10.86 7.77
CA GLU A 112 9.03 10.25 9.07
C GLU A 112 9.26 11.27 10.19
N ASN A 113 9.64 12.47 9.83
CA ASN A 113 9.94 13.55 10.78
C ASN A 113 8.84 14.62 10.88
N PHE A 114 7.65 14.27 10.54
CA PHE A 114 6.50 15.16 10.68
C PHE A 114 6.21 15.43 12.15
#